data_574d013097bcba51985818d5e9dc18bd
#
_entry.id   574d013097bcba51985818d5e9dc18bd
#
_cell.length_a   1.000
_cell.length_b   1.000
_cell.length_c   1.000
_cell.angle_alpha   90.00
_cell.angle_beta   90.00
_cell.angle_gamma   90.00
#
_symmetry.space_group_name_H-M   'P 1'
#
loop_
_entity.id
_entity.type
_entity.pdbx_description
1 polymer ?
#
loop_
_entity_poly.entity_id
_entity_poly.type
_entity_poly.pdbx_seq_one_letter_code
_entity_poly.pdbx_strand_id
1 'polypeptide(L)'
;NLFSVDAFLGWNTMGTWYNQTTAAGQGFIQPGFEAMGSNTVTSGSTSKSESYINSIFGQLELSYRSMVYLTLTGRNDWFSALSYKGKNSSNHIFYPSVGAGFIISEAFNMPEWIPYLKIRGSWAQSGGAVGPYNLGLTYAFNQKMFGHPIGYIGQSIVPNLDLKPLTSNAYEIGLDARFLNNRIGIDFTYYVRNTKDDIVDAGVSSASGYKGVRINAGKVHNHGVELLLTAVPVKTKDFTWNSSLNFSYNKSEVKRITDDINEFILETARTGHDGDNCGPAFIYHEVGEPYGIIKGESYKRNDKGEIMFDDNGLPMKGGIKKLGESVAPYTLGFSNSFNYKGFTLSFLIDAKIGGDIYSMTNAHMYSFGRHAGTLPGREGGVLGQGVKADGVTPNDVKADAMKYYMAMAGITEEFVYDASFVKLRELSFGYSFPQKWIKKLGMSALSLAIVGRNLWNIYDDVPLVDPEAMLNIGNGQGFESYGMPATRSIGFNLNVKF
;
A
#
# COMPACT_ATOMS: atom_id res chain seq x y z
N ASN A 1 -30.49 -12.10 -32.44
CA ASN A 1 -31.35 -12.58 -31.32
C ASN A 1 -31.81 -11.37 -30.50
N LEU A 2 -33.14 -11.40 -30.17
CA LEU A 2 -33.72 -10.31 -29.36
C LEU A 2 -33.23 -10.36 -27.92
N PHE A 3 -33.10 -11.62 -27.40
CA PHE A 3 -32.58 -11.90 -26.06
C PHE A 3 -31.42 -12.89 -26.15
N SER A 4 -30.44 -12.73 -25.28
CA SER A 4 -29.39 -13.70 -25.02
C SER A 4 -29.34 -13.99 -23.51
N VAL A 5 -29.15 -15.24 -23.17
CA VAL A 5 -28.97 -15.73 -21.81
C VAL A 5 -27.69 -16.54 -21.77
N ASP A 6 -26.77 -16.14 -20.92
CA ASP A 6 -25.57 -16.91 -20.64
C ASP A 6 -25.52 -17.23 -19.15
N ALA A 7 -25.28 -18.49 -18.81
CA ALA A 7 -25.25 -18.94 -17.44
C ALA A 7 -24.18 -20.00 -17.24
N PHE A 8 -23.46 -19.87 -16.13
CA PHE A 8 -22.56 -20.93 -15.69
C PHE A 8 -22.63 -21.15 -14.19
N LEU A 9 -22.29 -22.36 -13.78
CA LEU A 9 -22.10 -22.78 -12.40
C LEU A 9 -20.71 -23.40 -12.28
N GLY A 10 -20.00 -23.06 -11.25
CA GLY A 10 -18.66 -23.54 -11.00
C GLY A 10 -18.41 -23.91 -9.54
N TRP A 11 -17.44 -24.75 -9.35
CA TRP A 11 -16.90 -25.10 -8.05
C TRP A 11 -15.39 -24.96 -8.07
N ASN A 12 -14.81 -24.51 -6.96
CA ASN A 12 -13.38 -24.34 -6.80
C ASN A 12 -12.94 -24.73 -5.40
N THR A 13 -11.78 -25.37 -5.32
CA THR A 13 -11.07 -25.61 -4.05
C THR A 13 -9.68 -24.99 -4.15
N MET A 14 -9.33 -24.14 -3.20
CA MET A 14 -8.01 -23.57 -3.06
C MET A 14 -7.38 -24.07 -1.75
N GLY A 15 -6.22 -24.73 -1.85
CA GLY A 15 -5.40 -25.13 -0.73
C GLY A 15 -4.10 -24.33 -0.69
N THR A 16 -3.73 -23.84 0.48
CA THR A 16 -2.44 -23.18 0.72
C THR A 16 -1.67 -23.96 1.75
N TRP A 17 -0.47 -24.35 1.39
CA TRP A 17 0.48 -25.04 2.26
C TRP A 17 1.73 -24.19 2.41
N TYR A 18 2.10 -23.96 3.65
CA TYR A 18 3.33 -23.26 3.98
C TYR A 18 4.21 -24.16 4.84
N ASN A 19 5.47 -24.33 4.44
CA ASN A 19 6.47 -25.06 5.20
C ASN A 19 7.78 -24.29 5.14
N GLN A 20 8.24 -23.84 6.30
CA GLN A 20 9.48 -23.10 6.43
C GLN A 20 10.37 -23.79 7.46
N THR A 21 11.63 -24.03 7.10
CA THR A 21 12.68 -24.44 8.03
C THR A 21 13.72 -23.34 8.08
N THR A 22 14.00 -22.86 9.28
CA THR A 22 15.01 -21.83 9.54
C THR A 22 16.09 -22.42 10.41
N ALA A 23 17.36 -22.17 10.03
CA ALA A 23 18.50 -22.46 10.88
C ALA A 23 19.35 -21.20 11.04
N ALA A 24 19.82 -20.94 12.24
CA ALA A 24 20.74 -19.84 12.52
C ALA A 24 22.02 -20.39 13.15
N GLY A 25 23.15 -19.82 12.77
CA GLY A 25 24.46 -20.21 13.28
C GLY A 25 25.36 -19.00 13.49
N GLN A 26 26.36 -19.16 14.34
CA GLN A 26 27.36 -18.16 14.64
C GLN A 26 28.77 -18.74 14.46
N GLY A 27 29.73 -17.87 14.09
CA GLY A 27 31.15 -18.18 14.04
C GLY A 27 31.49 -19.19 12.94
N PHE A 28 31.86 -18.72 11.77
CA PHE A 28 32.37 -19.59 10.70
C PHE A 28 33.67 -20.17 11.13
N ILE A 29 33.84 -21.52 11.00
CA ILE A 29 35.08 -22.25 11.30
C ILE A 29 36.18 -21.82 10.33
N GLN A 30 35.81 -21.53 9.07
CA GLN A 30 36.71 -21.07 8.05
C GLN A 30 36.22 -19.76 7.45
N PRO A 31 37.01 -18.66 7.56
CA PRO A 31 36.66 -17.39 6.93
C PRO A 31 36.48 -17.52 5.42
N GLY A 32 35.42 -16.93 4.86
CA GLY A 32 35.12 -16.97 3.42
C GLY A 32 34.39 -18.24 2.96
N PHE A 33 34.10 -19.18 3.87
CA PHE A 33 33.26 -20.35 3.57
C PHE A 33 31.90 -20.22 4.30
N GLU A 34 30.96 -19.59 3.62
CA GLU A 34 29.64 -19.22 4.16
C GLU A 34 28.59 -20.34 4.01
N ALA A 35 28.90 -21.52 4.58
CA ALA A 35 27.97 -22.65 4.60
C ALA A 35 27.53 -22.99 6.03
N MET A 36 26.26 -23.38 6.21
CA MET A 36 25.72 -23.76 7.52
C MET A 36 26.48 -24.90 8.21
N GLY A 37 27.19 -25.77 7.45
CA GLY A 37 28.06 -26.79 7.98
C GLY A 37 29.42 -26.31 8.49
N SER A 38 29.77 -25.04 8.24
CA SER A 38 31.04 -24.43 8.65
C SER A 38 30.91 -23.53 9.89
N ASN A 39 29.78 -23.57 10.58
CA ASN A 39 29.51 -22.78 11.77
C ASN A 39 28.85 -23.60 12.87
N THR A 40 28.81 -23.05 14.08
CA THR A 40 28.03 -23.64 15.17
C THR A 40 26.56 -23.28 14.97
N VAL A 41 25.69 -24.28 14.76
CA VAL A 41 24.23 -24.07 14.68
C VAL A 41 23.73 -23.73 16.08
N THR A 42 23.17 -22.53 16.23
CA THR A 42 22.66 -22.00 17.50
C THR A 42 21.17 -22.23 17.68
N SER A 43 20.41 -22.30 16.62
CA SER A 43 18.97 -22.56 16.67
C SER A 43 18.44 -23.12 15.35
N GLY A 44 17.35 -23.86 15.42
CA GLY A 44 16.57 -24.31 14.28
C GLY A 44 15.09 -24.33 14.61
N SER A 45 14.25 -23.96 13.65
CA SER A 45 12.81 -24.01 13.78
C SER A 45 12.14 -24.47 12.49
N THR A 46 10.98 -25.10 12.63
CA THR A 46 10.12 -25.46 11.49
C THR A 46 8.72 -24.89 11.75
N SER A 47 8.20 -24.13 10.78
CA SER A 47 6.83 -23.62 10.78
C SER A 47 6.05 -24.24 9.63
N LYS A 48 4.85 -24.71 9.92
CA LYS A 48 3.93 -25.28 8.93
C LYS A 48 2.57 -24.67 9.12
N SER A 49 1.92 -24.31 8.00
CA SER A 49 0.52 -23.94 8.05
C SER A 49 -0.22 -24.47 6.82
N GLU A 50 -1.49 -24.75 6.99
CA GLU A 50 -2.39 -25.24 5.95
C GLU A 50 -3.73 -24.51 6.08
N SER A 51 -4.29 -24.12 4.94
CA SER A 51 -5.63 -23.57 4.87
C SER A 51 -6.33 -23.98 3.57
N TYR A 52 -7.64 -24.10 3.63
CA TYR A 52 -8.49 -24.46 2.49
C TYR A 52 -9.66 -23.50 2.41
N ILE A 53 -10.03 -23.18 1.17
CA ILE A 53 -11.25 -22.45 0.83
C ILE A 53 -11.97 -23.29 -0.22
N ASN A 54 -13.18 -23.74 0.11
CA ASN A 54 -14.08 -24.41 -0.83
C ASN A 54 -15.14 -23.42 -1.26
N SER A 55 -15.44 -23.38 -2.56
CA SER A 55 -16.30 -22.36 -3.14
C SER A 55 -17.26 -22.97 -4.14
N ILE A 56 -18.49 -22.49 -4.11
CA ILE A 56 -19.48 -22.68 -5.18
C ILE A 56 -19.86 -21.31 -5.70
N PHE A 57 -19.88 -21.14 -7.00
CA PHE A 57 -20.18 -19.85 -7.62
C PHE A 57 -20.94 -20.02 -8.93
N GLY A 58 -21.70 -19.00 -9.30
CA GLY A 58 -22.42 -18.96 -10.57
C GLY A 58 -22.66 -17.54 -11.05
N GLN A 59 -22.92 -17.44 -12.33
CA GLN A 59 -23.27 -16.19 -13.01
C GLN A 59 -24.44 -16.44 -13.95
N LEU A 60 -25.31 -15.46 -14.02
CA LEU A 60 -26.36 -15.33 -15.02
C LEU A 60 -26.22 -13.98 -15.68
N GLU A 61 -26.01 -13.96 -16.98
CA GLU A 61 -26.02 -12.76 -17.81
C GLU A 61 -27.23 -12.78 -18.75
N LEU A 62 -27.99 -11.71 -18.69
CA LEU A 62 -29.13 -11.46 -19.55
C LEU A 62 -28.82 -10.27 -20.44
N SER A 63 -28.99 -10.40 -21.74
CA SER A 63 -28.87 -9.26 -22.64
C SER A 63 -30.10 -9.12 -23.55
N TYR A 64 -30.46 -7.86 -23.82
CA TYR A 64 -31.53 -7.51 -24.72
C TYR A 64 -31.01 -6.64 -25.87
N ARG A 65 -31.17 -7.11 -27.11
CA ARG A 65 -30.74 -6.42 -28.34
C ARG A 65 -29.29 -5.94 -28.32
N SER A 66 -28.41 -6.55 -27.56
CA SER A 66 -27.03 -6.09 -27.33
C SER A 66 -26.93 -4.65 -26.78
N MET A 67 -28.03 -4.08 -26.28
CA MET A 67 -28.11 -2.73 -25.74
C MET A 67 -28.11 -2.73 -24.22
N VAL A 68 -28.90 -3.62 -23.62
CA VAL A 68 -29.08 -3.74 -22.16
C VAL A 68 -28.48 -5.04 -21.70
N TYR A 69 -27.69 -4.97 -20.65
CA TYR A 69 -27.06 -6.13 -19.99
C TYR A 69 -27.40 -6.11 -18.51
N LEU A 70 -27.76 -7.27 -17.99
CA LEU A 70 -27.93 -7.50 -16.55
C LEU A 70 -27.09 -8.72 -16.18
N THR A 71 -26.13 -8.54 -15.28
CA THR A 71 -25.27 -9.61 -14.79
C THR A 71 -25.58 -9.84 -13.32
N LEU A 72 -25.93 -11.06 -12.96
CA LEU A 72 -26.15 -11.51 -11.59
C LEU A 72 -25.07 -12.53 -11.24
N THR A 73 -24.37 -12.34 -10.13
CA THR A 73 -23.42 -13.34 -9.66
C THR A 73 -23.69 -13.72 -8.20
N GLY A 74 -23.33 -14.93 -7.86
CA GLY A 74 -23.36 -15.41 -6.49
C GLY A 74 -22.20 -16.36 -6.25
N ARG A 75 -21.53 -16.19 -5.11
CA ARG A 75 -20.46 -17.06 -4.67
C ARG A 75 -20.61 -17.34 -3.18
N ASN A 76 -20.41 -18.58 -2.76
CA ASN A 76 -20.30 -18.95 -1.37
C ASN A 76 -18.97 -19.62 -1.10
N ASP A 77 -18.22 -19.08 -0.15
CA ASP A 77 -16.91 -19.58 0.27
C ASP A 77 -16.97 -20.13 1.69
N TRP A 78 -16.42 -21.33 1.89
CA TRP A 78 -16.23 -21.97 3.20
C TRP A 78 -14.74 -21.95 3.54
N PHE A 79 -14.40 -21.34 4.68
CA PHE A 79 -13.02 -21.12 5.14
C PHE A 79 -12.63 -22.11 6.24
N SER A 80 -11.62 -22.94 6.01
CA SER A 80 -11.05 -23.79 7.07
C SER A 80 -10.48 -22.97 8.22
N ALA A 81 -9.91 -21.80 7.93
CA ALA A 81 -9.34 -20.88 8.93
C ALA A 81 -10.38 -20.31 9.92
N LEU A 82 -11.66 -20.34 9.56
CA LEU A 82 -12.78 -19.94 10.42
C LEU A 82 -13.53 -21.15 11.01
N SER A 83 -13.03 -22.38 10.84
CA SER A 83 -13.61 -23.59 11.38
C SER A 83 -12.87 -24.01 12.64
N TYR A 84 -13.57 -24.11 13.76
CA TYR A 84 -13.01 -24.55 15.04
C TYR A 84 -14.07 -25.28 15.88
N LYS A 85 -13.65 -26.29 16.66
CA LYS A 85 -14.54 -27.03 17.56
C LYS A 85 -15.09 -26.10 18.64
N GLY A 86 -16.42 -26.05 18.77
CA GLY A 86 -17.09 -25.18 19.75
C GLY A 86 -17.40 -23.76 19.23
N LYS A 87 -17.08 -23.47 17.97
CA LYS A 87 -17.44 -22.18 17.35
C LYS A 87 -18.93 -22.17 16.98
N ASN A 88 -19.60 -21.06 17.32
CA ASN A 88 -21.01 -20.82 16.99
C ASN A 88 -21.21 -19.89 15.77
N SER A 89 -20.18 -19.11 15.40
CA SER A 89 -20.25 -18.20 14.26
C SER A 89 -20.00 -18.91 12.94
N SER A 90 -20.49 -18.32 11.84
CA SER A 90 -20.38 -18.90 10.50
C SER A 90 -18.91 -18.98 10.04
N ASN A 91 -18.57 -20.10 9.41
CA ASN A 91 -17.28 -20.28 8.71
C ASN A 91 -17.40 -20.05 7.20
N HIS A 92 -18.54 -19.57 6.72
CA HIS A 92 -18.80 -19.30 5.31
C HIS A 92 -19.44 -17.93 5.13
N ILE A 93 -19.34 -17.41 3.91
CA ILE A 93 -19.98 -16.18 3.50
C ILE A 93 -20.47 -16.29 2.06
N PHE A 94 -21.64 -15.72 1.80
CA PHE A 94 -22.21 -15.58 0.48
C PHE A 94 -21.96 -14.18 -0.07
N TYR A 95 -21.46 -14.09 -1.30
CA TYR A 95 -21.14 -12.85 -2.00
C TYR A 95 -22.05 -12.68 -3.21
N PRO A 96 -23.12 -11.92 -3.13
CA PRO A 96 -23.91 -11.54 -4.28
C PRO A 96 -23.30 -10.35 -5.03
N SER A 97 -23.55 -10.29 -6.33
CA SER A 97 -23.39 -9.04 -7.08
C SER A 97 -24.47 -8.88 -8.14
N VAL A 98 -24.77 -7.63 -8.47
CA VAL A 98 -25.68 -7.22 -9.53
C VAL A 98 -25.00 -6.11 -10.32
N GLY A 99 -24.88 -6.30 -11.63
CA GLY A 99 -24.36 -5.29 -12.56
C GLY A 99 -25.35 -5.05 -13.69
N ALA A 100 -25.55 -3.80 -14.06
CA ALA A 100 -26.35 -3.40 -15.19
C ALA A 100 -25.55 -2.50 -16.13
N GLY A 101 -25.69 -2.69 -17.43
CA GLY A 101 -25.08 -1.88 -18.47
C GLY A 101 -26.07 -1.52 -19.55
N PHE A 102 -26.02 -0.27 -20.00
CA PHE A 102 -26.83 0.22 -21.10
C PHE A 102 -25.97 0.92 -22.15
N ILE A 103 -25.95 0.35 -23.37
CA ILE A 103 -25.25 0.91 -24.51
C ILE A 103 -26.20 1.85 -25.23
N ILE A 104 -26.07 3.13 -24.94
CA ILE A 104 -26.95 4.20 -25.44
C ILE A 104 -26.79 4.32 -26.94
N SER A 105 -25.57 4.17 -27.46
CA SER A 105 -25.29 4.24 -28.89
C SER A 105 -25.91 3.13 -29.74
N GLU A 106 -26.31 2.01 -29.12
CA GLU A 106 -27.05 0.95 -29.81
C GLU A 106 -28.58 1.18 -29.73
N ALA A 107 -29.03 1.95 -28.74
CA ALA A 107 -30.47 2.20 -28.53
C ALA A 107 -30.96 3.44 -29.29
N PHE A 108 -30.12 4.44 -29.50
CA PHE A 108 -30.45 5.73 -30.09
C PHE A 108 -29.49 6.10 -31.23
N ASN A 109 -30.00 6.82 -32.21
CA ASN A 109 -29.17 7.40 -33.27
C ASN A 109 -28.29 8.50 -32.66
N MET A 110 -27.03 8.19 -32.47
CA MET A 110 -26.06 9.14 -31.96
C MET A 110 -25.44 9.97 -33.09
N PRO A 111 -24.97 11.20 -32.80
CA PRO A 111 -24.15 11.94 -33.75
C PRO A 111 -22.90 11.14 -34.15
N GLU A 112 -22.45 11.23 -35.39
CA GLU A 112 -21.28 10.50 -35.91
C GLU A 112 -19.98 10.70 -35.09
N TRP A 113 -19.88 11.82 -34.39
CA TRP A 113 -18.74 12.11 -33.53
C TRP A 113 -18.79 11.40 -32.17
N ILE A 114 -19.91 10.74 -31.80
CA ILE A 114 -20.04 9.88 -30.62
C ILE A 114 -20.39 8.45 -31.09
N PRO A 115 -19.42 7.66 -31.57
CA PRO A 115 -19.70 6.31 -32.07
C PRO A 115 -20.05 5.30 -30.98
N TYR A 116 -19.70 5.60 -29.72
CA TYR A 116 -19.97 4.71 -28.60
C TYR A 116 -20.25 5.48 -27.32
N LEU A 117 -21.31 5.11 -26.63
CA LEU A 117 -21.67 5.62 -25.31
C LEU A 117 -22.37 4.52 -24.50
N LYS A 118 -21.79 4.18 -23.35
CA LYS A 118 -22.31 3.18 -22.41
C LYS A 118 -22.32 3.75 -21.00
N ILE A 119 -23.41 3.54 -20.28
CA ILE A 119 -23.47 3.74 -18.83
C ILE A 119 -23.53 2.37 -18.16
N ARG A 120 -22.96 2.28 -16.96
CA ARG A 120 -22.98 1.08 -16.14
C ARG A 120 -23.19 1.42 -14.68
N GLY A 121 -23.80 0.49 -13.94
CA GLY A 121 -23.90 0.56 -12.49
C GLY A 121 -23.80 -0.82 -11.92
N SER A 122 -23.19 -0.94 -10.75
CA SER A 122 -23.07 -2.23 -10.07
C SER A 122 -23.12 -2.08 -8.55
N TRP A 123 -23.55 -3.15 -7.94
CA TRP A 123 -23.39 -3.42 -6.52
C TRP A 123 -22.78 -4.80 -6.36
N ALA A 124 -21.77 -4.90 -5.51
CA ALA A 124 -21.12 -6.17 -5.21
C ALA A 124 -20.73 -6.25 -3.74
N GLN A 125 -20.91 -7.44 -3.17
CA GLN A 125 -20.35 -7.77 -1.88
C GLN A 125 -19.10 -8.65 -2.07
N SER A 126 -18.06 -8.38 -1.33
CA SER A 126 -16.85 -9.20 -1.20
C SER A 126 -16.51 -9.40 0.26
N GLY A 127 -15.59 -10.32 0.54
CA GLY A 127 -15.16 -10.56 1.90
C GLY A 127 -13.86 -11.34 1.97
N GLY A 128 -13.40 -11.57 3.20
CA GLY A 128 -12.17 -12.28 3.48
C GLY A 128 -12.17 -12.91 4.86
N ALA A 129 -11.27 -13.87 5.06
CA ALA A 129 -11.08 -14.53 6.34
C ALA A 129 -9.70 -14.19 6.93
N VAL A 130 -9.55 -14.48 8.22
CA VAL A 130 -8.28 -14.46 8.92
C VAL A 130 -7.39 -15.62 8.43
N GLY A 131 -6.08 -15.51 8.62
CA GLY A 131 -5.15 -16.62 8.40
C GLY A 131 -5.44 -17.84 9.29
N PRO A 132 -4.82 -19.01 9.02
CA PRO A 132 -5.05 -20.21 9.79
C PRO A 132 -4.60 -20.09 11.25
N TYR A 133 -5.18 -20.91 12.13
CA TYR A 133 -4.84 -21.08 13.57
C TYR A 133 -5.02 -19.83 14.44
N ASN A 134 -5.89 -18.92 14.05
CA ASN A 134 -6.13 -17.65 14.77
C ASN A 134 -7.36 -17.67 15.70
N LEU A 135 -8.09 -18.78 15.77
CA LEU A 135 -9.33 -18.88 16.55
C LEU A 135 -9.12 -19.42 17.98
N GLY A 136 -8.06 -20.16 18.22
CA GLY A 136 -7.85 -20.82 19.53
C GLY A 136 -6.47 -20.60 20.09
N LEU A 137 -6.36 -20.73 21.41
CA LEU A 137 -5.08 -20.73 22.12
C LEU A 137 -4.27 -21.97 21.77
N THR A 138 -2.96 -21.79 21.58
CA THR A 138 -2.00 -22.86 21.33
C THR A 138 -0.93 -22.90 22.42
N TYR A 139 -0.39 -24.10 22.68
CA TYR A 139 0.72 -24.28 23.60
C TYR A 139 2.03 -24.36 22.84
N ALA A 140 3.02 -23.64 23.34
CA ALA A 140 4.42 -23.76 22.89
C ALA A 140 5.22 -24.65 23.86
N PHE A 141 6.15 -25.43 23.32
CA PHE A 141 7.01 -26.38 24.05
C PHE A 141 8.48 -26.07 23.79
N ASN A 142 8.97 -24.97 24.26
CA ASN A 142 10.35 -24.56 24.04
C ASN A 142 11.20 -24.46 25.32
N GLN A 143 10.60 -24.75 26.46
CA GLN A 143 11.27 -24.73 27.77
C GLN A 143 11.27 -26.13 28.42
N LYS A 144 12.29 -26.41 29.19
CA LYS A 144 12.39 -27.62 29.99
C LYS A 144 12.55 -27.25 31.45
N MET A 145 11.84 -27.93 32.33
CA MET A 145 12.02 -27.86 33.76
C MET A 145 12.32 -29.27 34.25
N PHE A 146 13.43 -29.46 35.00
CA PHE A 146 13.91 -30.78 35.46
C PHE A 146 13.97 -31.84 34.34
N GLY A 147 14.36 -31.43 33.11
CA GLY A 147 14.47 -32.32 31.96
C GLY A 147 13.15 -32.61 31.21
N HIS A 148 12.01 -32.20 31.76
CA HIS A 148 10.69 -32.37 31.12
C HIS A 148 10.28 -31.14 30.28
N PRO A 149 9.70 -31.36 29.10
CA PRO A 149 9.17 -30.24 28.30
C PRO A 149 7.98 -29.62 29.01
N ILE A 150 7.96 -28.30 29.08
CA ILE A 150 6.85 -27.53 29.64
C ILE A 150 6.08 -26.87 28.51
N GLY A 151 4.75 -27.07 28.50
CA GLY A 151 3.83 -26.31 27.64
C GLY A 151 3.44 -25.01 28.34
N TYR A 152 3.50 -23.92 27.58
CA TYR A 152 3.02 -22.61 28.01
C TYR A 152 2.24 -21.93 26.88
N ILE A 153 1.36 -20.98 27.22
CA ILE A 153 0.65 -20.17 26.22
C ILE A 153 1.62 -19.11 25.73
N GLY A 154 2.15 -19.31 24.52
CA GLY A 154 3.14 -18.40 23.92
C GLY A 154 2.55 -17.26 23.10
N GLN A 155 1.22 -17.20 22.97
CA GLN A 155 0.55 -16.18 22.18
C GLN A 155 0.44 -14.87 22.96
N SER A 156 0.84 -13.77 22.31
CA SER A 156 0.70 -12.43 22.88
C SER A 156 -0.64 -11.77 22.56
N ILE A 157 -1.40 -12.33 21.61
CA ILE A 157 -2.73 -11.86 21.20
C ILE A 157 -3.76 -12.89 21.62
N VAL A 158 -4.78 -12.46 22.35
CA VAL A 158 -5.90 -13.33 22.73
C VAL A 158 -6.72 -13.64 21.48
N PRO A 159 -6.86 -14.91 21.09
CA PRO A 159 -7.71 -15.28 19.95
C PRO A 159 -9.18 -15.12 20.31
N ASN A 160 -10.02 -15.05 19.27
CA ASN A 160 -11.46 -14.95 19.43
C ASN A 160 -12.14 -16.05 18.60
N LEU A 161 -12.90 -16.91 19.28
CA LEU A 161 -13.65 -17.99 18.64
C LEU A 161 -14.81 -17.49 17.75
N ASP A 162 -15.36 -16.32 18.06
CA ASP A 162 -16.53 -15.75 17.38
C ASP A 162 -16.18 -14.85 16.20
N LEU A 163 -14.93 -14.92 15.71
CA LEU A 163 -14.52 -14.16 14.51
C LEU A 163 -15.41 -14.50 13.31
N LYS A 164 -15.85 -13.44 12.65
CA LYS A 164 -16.63 -13.48 11.41
C LYS A 164 -15.74 -13.08 10.22
N PRO A 165 -16.07 -13.53 8.99
CA PRO A 165 -15.44 -12.98 7.81
C PRO A 165 -15.69 -11.48 7.71
N LEU A 166 -14.68 -10.70 7.31
CA LEU A 166 -14.89 -9.30 6.93
C LEU A 166 -15.81 -9.22 5.69
N THR A 167 -16.58 -8.15 5.59
CA THR A 167 -17.44 -7.89 4.44
C THR A 167 -17.22 -6.49 3.89
N SER A 168 -17.17 -6.38 2.56
CA SER A 168 -17.04 -5.11 1.86
C SER A 168 -18.16 -5.00 0.81
N ASN A 169 -18.96 -3.94 0.90
CA ASN A 169 -20.00 -3.62 -0.06
C ASN A 169 -19.54 -2.46 -0.92
N ALA A 170 -19.49 -2.66 -2.23
CA ALA A 170 -19.13 -1.64 -3.21
C ALA A 170 -20.33 -1.29 -4.09
N TYR A 171 -20.49 0.00 -4.35
CA TYR A 171 -21.46 0.56 -5.30
C TYR A 171 -20.67 1.36 -6.32
N GLU A 172 -20.94 1.15 -7.59
CA GLU A 172 -20.22 1.80 -8.67
C GLU A 172 -21.18 2.32 -9.73
N ILE A 173 -20.89 3.49 -10.26
CA ILE A 173 -21.50 4.02 -11.46
C ILE A 173 -20.42 4.47 -12.43
N GLY A 174 -20.55 4.10 -13.69
CA GLY A 174 -19.52 4.37 -14.69
C GLY A 174 -20.08 4.79 -16.02
N LEU A 175 -19.24 5.47 -16.78
CA LEU A 175 -19.47 5.94 -18.14
C LEU A 175 -18.28 5.51 -19.01
N ASP A 176 -18.55 4.86 -20.15
CA ASP A 176 -17.59 4.61 -21.21
C ASP A 176 -18.07 5.30 -22.47
N ALA A 177 -17.27 6.24 -22.97
CA ALA A 177 -17.61 7.05 -24.13
C ALA A 177 -16.43 7.13 -25.12
N ARG A 178 -16.73 7.06 -26.40
CA ARG A 178 -15.74 7.23 -27.47
C ARG A 178 -16.20 8.32 -28.42
N PHE A 179 -15.23 9.10 -28.88
CA PHE A 179 -15.48 10.28 -29.68
C PHE A 179 -14.57 10.27 -30.92
N LEU A 180 -14.99 11.02 -31.99
CA LEU A 180 -14.21 11.30 -33.16
C LEU A 180 -13.61 10.04 -33.80
N ASN A 181 -14.46 9.07 -34.15
CA ASN A 181 -14.06 7.78 -34.71
C ASN A 181 -13.04 7.03 -33.80
N ASN A 182 -13.33 6.96 -32.49
CA ASN A 182 -12.48 6.34 -31.47
C ASN A 182 -11.11 7.02 -31.28
N ARG A 183 -10.96 8.30 -31.66
CA ARG A 183 -9.73 9.04 -31.41
C ARG A 183 -9.61 9.52 -29.98
N ILE A 184 -10.72 9.68 -29.28
CA ILE A 184 -10.76 10.04 -27.85
C ILE A 184 -11.65 9.01 -27.16
N GLY A 185 -11.17 8.43 -26.08
CA GLY A 185 -11.91 7.53 -25.20
C GLY A 185 -11.91 8.06 -23.78
N ILE A 186 -13.02 7.96 -23.10
CA ILE A 186 -13.23 8.32 -21.70
C ILE A 186 -13.85 7.11 -21.01
N ASP A 187 -13.19 6.57 -19.99
CA ASP A 187 -13.79 5.65 -19.02
C ASP A 187 -13.75 6.34 -17.65
N PHE A 188 -14.91 6.56 -17.08
CA PHE A 188 -15.07 7.22 -15.80
C PHE A 188 -15.86 6.32 -14.86
N THR A 189 -15.40 6.19 -13.61
CA THR A 189 -16.11 5.46 -12.56
C THR A 189 -16.10 6.27 -11.27
N TYR A 190 -17.26 6.41 -10.65
CA TYR A 190 -17.40 6.83 -9.26
C TYR A 190 -17.79 5.62 -8.43
N TYR A 191 -17.13 5.44 -7.28
CA TYR A 191 -17.42 4.33 -6.39
C TYR A 191 -17.57 4.75 -4.93
N VAL A 192 -18.34 3.95 -4.20
CA VAL A 192 -18.46 4.00 -2.74
C VAL A 192 -18.29 2.59 -2.21
N ARG A 193 -17.37 2.39 -1.26
CA ARG A 193 -17.09 1.11 -0.63
C ARG A 193 -17.21 1.22 0.89
N ASN A 194 -17.96 0.31 1.48
CA ASN A 194 -18.11 0.19 2.93
C ASN A 194 -17.60 -1.17 3.39
N THR A 195 -16.49 -1.19 4.12
CA THR A 195 -15.93 -2.39 4.74
C THR A 195 -16.37 -2.46 6.18
N LYS A 196 -16.79 -3.65 6.63
CA LYS A 196 -17.26 -3.95 7.99
C LYS A 196 -16.58 -5.22 8.49
N ASP A 197 -16.55 -5.34 9.83
CA ASP A 197 -16.06 -6.53 10.53
C ASP A 197 -14.62 -6.88 10.17
N ASP A 198 -13.77 -5.87 9.95
CA ASP A 198 -12.35 -6.09 9.74
C ASP A 198 -11.74 -6.79 10.94
N ILE A 199 -10.75 -7.65 10.71
CA ILE A 199 -10.13 -8.45 11.76
C ILE A 199 -8.84 -7.78 12.19
N VAL A 200 -8.86 -7.23 13.40
CA VAL A 200 -7.76 -6.45 13.95
C VAL A 200 -7.32 -6.98 15.32
N ASP A 201 -6.05 -6.74 15.66
CA ASP A 201 -5.50 -6.98 16.98
C ASP A 201 -5.53 -5.69 17.78
N ALA A 202 -6.56 -5.52 18.60
CA ALA A 202 -6.71 -4.36 19.46
C ALA A 202 -5.82 -4.48 20.70
N GLY A 203 -5.00 -3.44 20.96
CA GLY A 203 -4.12 -3.40 22.13
C GLY A 203 -4.89 -3.45 23.45
N VAL A 204 -4.40 -4.20 24.43
CA VAL A 204 -4.95 -4.28 25.78
C VAL A 204 -3.89 -3.92 26.82
N SER A 205 -4.33 -3.60 28.04
CA SER A 205 -3.41 -3.31 29.15
C SER A 205 -2.44 -4.48 29.36
N SER A 206 -1.16 -4.19 29.51
CA SER A 206 -0.11 -5.17 29.82
C SER A 206 -0.37 -5.93 31.12
N ALA A 207 -1.22 -5.40 32.02
CA ALA A 207 -1.65 -6.09 33.24
C ALA A 207 -2.47 -7.36 32.96
N SER A 208 -3.04 -7.50 31.75
CA SER A 208 -3.74 -8.71 31.29
C SER A 208 -2.78 -9.88 30.99
N GLY A 209 -1.49 -9.63 30.87
CA GLY A 209 -0.49 -10.60 30.39
C GLY A 209 -0.46 -10.76 28.87
N TYR A 210 -1.31 -10.05 28.14
CA TYR A 210 -1.37 -10.05 26.68
C TYR A 210 -1.05 -8.66 26.10
N LYS A 211 -0.65 -8.63 24.84
CA LYS A 211 -0.43 -7.38 24.10
C LYS A 211 -1.68 -6.88 23.39
N GLY A 212 -2.60 -7.78 23.07
CA GLY A 212 -3.83 -7.45 22.37
C GLY A 212 -4.87 -8.56 22.38
N VAL A 213 -6.05 -8.24 21.89
CA VAL A 213 -7.16 -9.16 21.64
C VAL A 213 -7.57 -9.07 20.18
N ARG A 214 -7.83 -10.20 19.54
CA ARG A 214 -8.29 -10.24 18.15
C ARG A 214 -9.81 -10.10 18.08
N ILE A 215 -10.28 -9.11 17.35
CA ILE A 215 -11.70 -8.80 17.25
C ILE A 215 -12.09 -8.47 15.81
N ASN A 216 -13.39 -8.65 15.52
CA ASN A 216 -13.97 -7.98 14.36
C ASN A 216 -14.28 -6.55 14.76
N ALA A 217 -13.61 -5.60 14.14
CA ALA A 217 -13.76 -4.20 14.44
C ALA A 217 -13.87 -3.39 13.16
N GLY A 218 -14.49 -2.26 13.34
CA GLY A 218 -14.42 -1.21 12.34
C GLY A 218 -15.51 -1.25 11.28
N LYS A 219 -15.81 -0.03 10.88
CA LYS A 219 -16.50 0.30 9.64
C LYS A 219 -15.67 1.38 8.96
N VAL A 220 -15.13 1.05 7.82
CA VAL A 220 -14.38 2.00 6.98
C VAL A 220 -15.21 2.31 5.76
N HIS A 221 -15.36 3.60 5.50
CA HIS A 221 -16.02 4.16 4.33
C HIS A 221 -14.97 4.69 3.37
N ASN A 222 -15.03 4.26 2.12
CA ASN A 222 -14.19 4.78 1.03
C ASN A 222 -15.10 5.28 -0.08
N HIS A 223 -14.72 6.39 -0.70
CA HIS A 223 -15.32 6.83 -1.94
C HIS A 223 -14.23 7.41 -2.84
N GLY A 224 -14.44 7.31 -4.14
CA GLY A 224 -13.43 7.79 -5.06
C GLY A 224 -13.91 7.85 -6.49
N VAL A 225 -12.99 8.34 -7.31
CA VAL A 225 -13.15 8.53 -8.74
C VAL A 225 -11.99 7.87 -9.46
N GLU A 226 -12.29 7.14 -10.52
CA GLU A 226 -11.30 6.60 -11.45
C GLU A 226 -11.61 7.14 -12.85
N LEU A 227 -10.58 7.60 -13.56
CA LEU A 227 -10.68 8.17 -14.89
C LEU A 227 -9.55 7.65 -15.77
N LEU A 228 -9.92 7.04 -16.89
CA LEU A 228 -9.01 6.73 -18.00
C LEU A 228 -9.38 7.60 -19.20
N LEU A 229 -8.46 8.47 -19.61
CA LEU A 229 -8.54 9.22 -20.86
C LEU A 229 -7.57 8.61 -21.85
N THR A 230 -8.05 8.29 -23.04
CA THR A 230 -7.20 7.85 -24.14
C THR A 230 -7.39 8.78 -25.32
N ALA A 231 -6.31 9.09 -26.03
CA ALA A 231 -6.36 9.96 -27.20
C ALA A 231 -5.39 9.50 -28.27
N VAL A 232 -5.77 9.69 -29.53
CA VAL A 232 -4.92 9.62 -30.72
C VAL A 232 -4.91 11.00 -31.36
N PRO A 233 -4.17 11.99 -30.77
CA PRO A 233 -4.23 13.39 -31.25
C PRO A 233 -3.81 13.53 -32.68
N VAL A 234 -2.78 12.79 -33.10
CA VAL A 234 -2.29 12.81 -34.47
C VAL A 234 -2.21 11.39 -35.03
N LYS A 235 -2.81 11.18 -36.20
CA LYS A 235 -2.70 9.93 -36.96
C LYS A 235 -2.59 10.26 -38.44
N THR A 236 -1.41 10.01 -38.98
CA THR A 236 -1.14 10.14 -40.42
C THR A 236 -0.65 8.80 -40.96
N LYS A 237 -0.29 8.73 -42.23
CA LYS A 237 0.27 7.54 -42.87
C LYS A 237 1.58 7.09 -42.20
N ASP A 238 2.43 8.04 -41.82
CA ASP A 238 3.79 7.78 -41.33
C ASP A 238 3.96 8.06 -39.84
N PHE A 239 3.05 8.81 -39.20
CA PHE A 239 3.15 9.23 -37.81
C PHE A 239 1.86 8.96 -37.03
N THR A 240 2.00 8.37 -35.85
CA THR A 240 0.90 8.18 -34.92
C THR A 240 1.36 8.57 -33.50
N TRP A 241 0.57 9.42 -32.84
CA TRP A 241 0.72 9.78 -31.46
C TRP A 241 -0.45 9.17 -30.65
N ASN A 242 -0.14 8.29 -29.69
CA ASN A 242 -1.10 7.77 -28.71
C ASN A 242 -0.76 8.36 -27.35
N SER A 243 -1.77 8.81 -26.63
CA SER A 243 -1.67 9.37 -25.29
C SER A 243 -2.71 8.74 -24.39
N SER A 244 -2.37 8.50 -23.15
CA SER A 244 -3.29 7.97 -22.15
C SER A 244 -2.97 8.56 -20.78
N LEU A 245 -4.02 8.97 -20.07
CA LEU A 245 -3.98 9.49 -18.71
C LEU A 245 -4.87 8.61 -17.83
N ASN A 246 -4.26 7.96 -16.83
CA ASN A 246 -4.96 7.34 -15.72
C ASN A 246 -4.94 8.30 -14.54
N PHE A 247 -6.08 8.51 -13.93
CA PHE A 247 -6.20 9.30 -12.71
C PHE A 247 -7.11 8.56 -11.72
N SER A 248 -6.71 8.50 -10.46
CA SER A 248 -7.59 8.05 -9.40
C SER A 248 -7.53 8.99 -8.19
N TYR A 249 -8.68 9.13 -7.56
CA TYR A 249 -8.84 9.77 -6.27
C TYR A 249 -9.56 8.82 -5.34
N ASN A 250 -9.04 8.63 -4.14
CA ASN A 250 -9.68 7.85 -3.09
C ASN A 250 -9.60 8.60 -1.76
N LYS A 251 -10.73 8.67 -1.06
CA LYS A 251 -10.80 9.15 0.32
C LYS A 251 -11.38 8.06 1.19
N SER A 252 -10.69 7.75 2.28
CA SER A 252 -11.13 6.84 3.32
C SER A 252 -11.57 7.60 4.56
N GLU A 253 -12.46 7.01 5.36
CA GLU A 253 -12.84 7.51 6.67
C GLU A 253 -13.24 6.33 7.58
N VAL A 254 -12.67 6.30 8.77
CA VAL A 254 -13.00 5.35 9.81
C VAL A 254 -14.28 5.81 10.49
N LYS A 255 -15.39 5.12 10.22
CA LYS A 255 -16.71 5.50 10.76
C LYS A 255 -16.97 4.95 12.16
N ARG A 256 -16.37 3.83 12.50
CA ARG A 256 -16.53 3.15 13.80
C ARG A 256 -15.44 2.10 13.96
N ILE A 257 -15.00 1.89 15.19
CA ILE A 257 -14.13 0.76 15.58
C ILE A 257 -14.96 -0.23 16.40
N THR A 258 -15.16 0.03 17.68
CA THR A 258 -16.10 -0.69 18.55
C THR A 258 -16.95 0.33 19.32
N ASP A 259 -17.81 -0.11 20.24
CA ASP A 259 -18.59 0.83 21.06
C ASP A 259 -17.72 1.51 22.13
N ASP A 260 -16.62 0.85 22.55
CA ASP A 260 -15.75 1.29 23.65
C ASP A 260 -14.38 1.81 23.17
N ILE A 261 -14.00 1.59 21.90
CA ILE A 261 -12.67 1.92 21.37
C ILE A 261 -12.85 2.88 20.18
N ASN A 262 -12.31 4.10 20.30
CA ASN A 262 -12.34 5.10 19.26
C ASN A 262 -11.03 5.20 18.47
N GLU A 263 -9.93 4.66 18.98
CA GLU A 263 -8.64 4.61 18.31
C GLU A 263 -7.82 3.38 18.74
N PHE A 264 -6.97 2.87 17.87
CA PHE A 264 -5.95 1.86 18.20
C PHE A 264 -4.78 1.93 17.23
N ILE A 265 -3.63 1.37 17.66
CA ILE A 265 -2.41 1.32 16.86
C ILE A 265 -2.50 0.17 15.87
N LEU A 266 -2.35 0.48 14.57
CA LEU A 266 -2.23 -0.51 13.49
C LEU A 266 -0.81 -1.02 13.35
N GLU A 267 0.17 -0.10 13.44
CA GLU A 267 1.59 -0.41 13.28
C GLU A 267 2.43 0.55 14.13
N THR A 268 3.57 0.09 14.58
CA THR A 268 4.55 0.88 15.33
C THR A 268 5.85 0.92 14.56
N ALA A 269 6.40 2.11 14.35
CA ALA A 269 7.73 2.24 13.79
C ALA A 269 8.74 1.57 14.71
N ARG A 270 9.77 0.99 14.12
CA ARG A 270 10.82 0.25 14.82
C ARG A 270 11.78 1.22 15.53
N THR A 271 11.25 1.95 16.51
CA THR A 271 12.00 2.91 17.33
C THR A 271 12.41 2.28 18.66
N GLY A 272 13.48 2.74 19.25
CA GLY A 272 13.83 2.40 20.63
C GLY A 272 14.65 1.12 20.82
N HIS A 273 15.57 0.79 19.90
CA HIS A 273 16.70 -0.07 20.26
C HIS A 273 17.59 0.66 21.24
N ASP A 274 18.20 -0.04 22.18
CA ASP A 274 19.13 0.53 23.19
C ASP A 274 20.16 1.46 22.53
N GLY A 275 20.12 2.75 22.88
CA GLY A 275 20.94 3.79 22.28
C GLY A 275 20.31 4.58 21.13
N ASP A 276 19.08 4.26 20.74
CA ASP A 276 18.30 4.96 19.74
C ASP A 276 17.49 6.10 20.38
N ASN A 277 17.80 7.33 20.01
CA ASN A 277 17.11 8.51 20.52
C ASN A 277 15.96 8.98 19.61
N CYS A 278 15.55 8.16 18.63
CA CYS A 278 14.48 8.53 17.71
C CYS A 278 13.10 8.53 18.40
N GLY A 279 12.27 9.48 18.03
CA GLY A 279 10.91 9.63 18.55
C GLY A 279 10.00 8.46 18.18
N PRO A 280 9.03 8.11 19.04
CA PRO A 280 8.06 7.06 18.73
C PRO A 280 7.14 7.51 17.60
N ALA A 281 6.91 6.64 16.63
CA ALA A 281 5.96 6.86 15.55
C ALA A 281 5.00 5.69 15.42
N PHE A 282 3.73 6.00 15.20
CA PHE A 282 2.65 5.04 15.16
C PHE A 282 1.74 5.32 13.97
N ILE A 283 1.20 4.25 13.36
CA ILE A 283 0.03 4.34 12.48
C ILE A 283 -1.20 4.00 13.30
N TYR A 284 -2.15 4.93 13.33
CA TYR A 284 -3.41 4.80 14.06
C TYR A 284 -4.59 4.60 13.14
N HIS A 285 -5.54 3.86 13.65
CA HIS A 285 -6.92 3.81 13.19
C HIS A 285 -7.75 4.59 14.19
N GLU A 286 -8.40 5.68 13.77
CA GLU A 286 -9.12 6.60 14.64
C GLU A 286 -10.45 7.01 14.01
N VAL A 287 -11.52 7.01 14.79
CA VAL A 287 -12.86 7.34 14.33
C VAL A 287 -12.93 8.81 13.89
N GLY A 288 -13.50 9.04 12.71
CA GLY A 288 -13.61 10.36 12.08
C GLY A 288 -12.41 10.73 11.20
N GLU A 289 -11.30 10.00 11.31
CA GLU A 289 -10.06 10.25 10.56
C GLU A 289 -9.94 9.33 9.33
N PRO A 290 -9.08 9.68 8.37
CA PRO A 290 -8.69 8.77 7.30
C PRO A 290 -8.03 7.48 7.82
N TYR A 291 -8.06 6.41 7.02
CA TYR A 291 -7.34 5.18 7.34
C TYR A 291 -5.83 5.44 7.39
N GLY A 292 -5.19 5.09 8.53
CA GLY A 292 -3.74 5.12 8.66
C GLY A 292 -3.19 6.53 8.90
N ILE A 293 -3.59 7.19 9.99
CA ILE A 293 -2.97 8.44 10.40
C ILE A 293 -1.65 8.19 11.10
N ILE A 294 -0.66 9.04 10.83
CA ILE A 294 0.64 9.04 11.51
C ILE A 294 0.52 9.87 12.77
N LYS A 295 0.82 9.25 13.93
CA LYS A 295 0.98 9.94 15.23
C LYS A 295 2.38 9.75 15.76
N GLY A 296 2.89 10.77 16.44
CA GLY A 296 4.22 10.73 17.04
C GLY A 296 4.52 11.93 17.93
N GLU A 297 5.71 11.95 18.48
CA GLU A 297 6.17 13.04 19.34
C GLU A 297 6.25 14.36 18.54
N SER A 298 5.57 15.39 19.06
CA SER A 298 5.55 16.73 18.46
C SER A 298 6.50 17.67 19.19
N TYR A 299 6.82 18.82 18.58
CA TYR A 299 7.42 19.92 19.29
C TYR A 299 6.45 20.51 20.31
N LYS A 300 6.96 20.86 21.49
CA LYS A 300 6.21 21.72 22.43
C LYS A 300 6.22 23.15 21.90
N ARG A 301 5.03 23.72 21.79
CA ARG A 301 4.81 25.09 21.26
C ARG A 301 4.03 25.91 22.27
N ASN A 302 4.29 27.23 22.26
CA ASN A 302 3.47 28.19 23.01
C ASN A 302 2.15 28.48 22.26
N ASP A 303 1.31 29.35 22.83
CA ASP A 303 0.01 29.74 22.25
C ASP A 303 0.13 30.44 20.88
N LYS A 304 1.31 30.95 20.53
CA LYS A 304 1.61 31.57 19.24
C LYS A 304 2.15 30.58 18.20
N GLY A 305 2.35 29.30 18.58
CA GLY A 305 2.90 28.27 17.72
C GLY A 305 4.42 28.23 17.66
N GLU A 306 5.13 29.05 18.46
CA GLU A 306 6.60 29.08 18.52
C GLU A 306 7.12 27.85 19.29
N ILE A 307 8.22 27.24 18.80
CA ILE A 307 8.85 26.09 19.46
C ILE A 307 9.46 26.53 20.80
N MET A 308 9.27 25.73 21.83
CA MET A 308 9.80 25.96 23.15
C MET A 308 11.10 25.18 23.38
N PHE A 309 12.08 25.84 24.02
CA PHE A 309 13.38 25.26 24.35
C PHE A 309 13.58 25.24 25.87
N ASP A 310 14.31 24.21 26.34
CA ASP A 310 14.68 24.10 27.75
C ASP A 310 15.86 25.03 28.11
N ASP A 311 16.30 25.02 29.38
CA ASP A 311 17.39 25.82 29.90
C ASP A 311 18.76 25.51 29.27
N ASN A 312 18.87 24.38 28.55
CA ASN A 312 20.06 23.98 27.79
C ASN A 312 19.96 24.33 26.30
N GLY A 313 18.88 25.00 25.86
CA GLY A 313 18.64 25.34 24.47
C GLY A 313 18.21 24.12 23.61
N LEU A 314 17.74 23.03 24.24
CA LEU A 314 17.25 21.84 23.53
C LEU A 314 15.74 21.95 23.26
N PRO A 315 15.25 21.48 22.11
CA PRO A 315 13.82 21.50 21.79
C PRO A 315 13.04 20.61 22.75
N MET A 316 11.92 21.13 23.27
CA MET A 316 11.06 20.41 24.21
C MET A 316 10.01 19.56 23.46
N LYS A 317 9.70 18.40 24.05
CA LYS A 317 8.66 17.47 23.55
C LYS A 317 7.27 17.94 23.95
N GLY A 318 6.33 17.89 22.99
CA GLY A 318 4.95 18.37 23.15
C GLY A 318 3.91 17.26 23.30
N GLY A 319 4.35 16.00 23.29
CA GLY A 319 3.52 14.80 23.37
C GLY A 319 3.07 14.28 22.01
N ILE A 320 2.39 13.14 22.05
CA ILE A 320 1.93 12.42 20.85
C ILE A 320 0.76 13.17 20.21
N LYS A 321 0.89 13.52 18.93
CA LYS A 321 -0.14 14.19 18.14
C LYS A 321 -0.25 13.56 16.75
N LYS A 322 -1.36 13.86 16.04
CA LYS A 322 -1.48 13.61 14.60
C LYS A 322 -0.46 14.47 13.86
N LEU A 323 0.38 13.82 13.04
CA LEU A 323 1.45 14.44 12.27
C LEU A 323 1.24 14.37 10.77
N GLY A 324 0.43 13.39 10.31
CA GLY A 324 0.16 13.22 8.90
C GLY A 324 -0.80 12.07 8.60
N GLU A 325 -0.98 11.80 7.30
CA GLU A 325 -1.85 10.75 6.76
C GLU A 325 -1.02 9.84 5.84
N SER A 326 -0.95 8.53 6.14
CA SER A 326 -0.05 7.61 5.45
C SER A 326 -0.46 7.24 4.02
N VAL A 327 -1.69 7.53 3.62
CA VAL A 327 -2.24 7.10 2.34
C VAL A 327 -2.47 8.30 1.41
N ALA A 328 -1.78 8.29 0.28
CA ALA A 328 -1.96 9.33 -0.74
C ALA A 328 -3.35 9.24 -1.39
N PRO A 329 -4.11 10.34 -1.44
CA PRO A 329 -5.44 10.34 -2.05
C PRO A 329 -5.43 10.33 -3.58
N TYR A 330 -4.36 10.81 -4.22
CA TYR A 330 -4.31 10.93 -5.69
C TYR A 330 -3.20 10.07 -6.27
N THR A 331 -3.53 9.34 -7.34
CA THR A 331 -2.54 8.66 -8.19
C THR A 331 -2.79 9.02 -9.66
N LEU A 332 -1.71 9.17 -10.43
CA LEU A 332 -1.76 9.59 -11.81
C LEU A 332 -0.68 8.87 -12.63
N GLY A 333 -1.06 8.33 -13.78
CA GLY A 333 -0.17 7.74 -14.76
C GLY A 333 -0.39 8.40 -16.14
N PHE A 334 0.65 8.99 -16.70
CA PHE A 334 0.60 9.64 -18.02
C PHE A 334 1.53 8.93 -18.99
N SER A 335 0.96 8.20 -19.94
CA SER A 335 1.68 7.43 -20.95
C SER A 335 1.54 8.08 -22.34
N ASN A 336 2.65 8.15 -23.06
CA ASN A 336 2.67 8.61 -24.43
C ASN A 336 3.50 7.67 -25.30
N SER A 337 3.09 7.50 -26.55
CA SER A 337 3.81 6.74 -27.56
C SER A 337 3.73 7.47 -28.92
N PHE A 338 4.88 7.70 -29.49
CA PHE A 338 5.08 8.34 -30.79
C PHE A 338 5.68 7.33 -31.76
N ASN A 339 4.96 7.03 -32.84
CA ASN A 339 5.41 6.09 -33.85
C ASN A 339 5.65 6.85 -35.15
N TYR A 340 6.86 6.76 -35.72
CA TYR A 340 7.23 7.40 -36.96
C TYR A 340 8.09 6.47 -37.82
N LYS A 341 7.56 6.00 -38.96
CA LYS A 341 8.27 5.17 -39.95
C LYS A 341 9.06 3.99 -39.34
N GLY A 342 8.47 3.31 -38.38
CA GLY A 342 9.09 2.18 -37.68
C GLY A 342 9.84 2.55 -36.40
N PHE A 343 10.16 3.80 -36.14
CA PHE A 343 10.65 4.27 -34.86
C PHE A 343 9.50 4.42 -33.88
N THR A 344 9.72 4.00 -32.66
CA THR A 344 8.79 4.17 -31.52
C THR A 344 9.52 4.83 -30.36
N LEU A 345 9.03 5.96 -29.91
CA LEU A 345 9.42 6.59 -28.64
C LEU A 345 8.23 6.50 -27.69
N SER A 346 8.41 5.95 -26.50
CA SER A 346 7.38 5.94 -25.47
C SER A 346 7.93 6.33 -24.12
N PHE A 347 7.08 6.98 -23.31
CA PHE A 347 7.41 7.27 -21.93
C PHE A 347 6.18 7.12 -21.02
N LEU A 348 6.45 6.84 -19.75
CA LEU A 348 5.48 6.81 -18.65
C LEU A 348 5.95 7.74 -17.55
N ILE A 349 5.14 8.72 -17.23
CA ILE A 349 5.25 9.54 -16.01
C ILE A 349 4.23 9.00 -15.03
N ASP A 350 4.67 8.79 -13.79
CA ASP A 350 3.89 8.29 -12.67
C ASP A 350 3.96 9.29 -11.53
N ALA A 351 2.82 9.59 -10.92
CA ALA A 351 2.74 10.50 -9.79
C ALA A 351 1.82 9.95 -8.70
N LYS A 352 2.22 10.19 -7.47
CA LYS A 352 1.42 10.00 -6.27
C LYS A 352 1.45 11.32 -5.52
N ILE A 353 0.28 11.89 -5.21
CA ILE A 353 0.17 13.23 -4.62
C ILE A 353 -0.60 13.14 -3.31
N GLY A 354 -0.04 13.76 -2.28
CA GLY A 354 -0.51 13.68 -0.90
C GLY A 354 -0.03 12.40 -0.21
N GLY A 355 -0.41 12.28 1.04
CA GLY A 355 0.12 11.29 1.96
C GLY A 355 1.45 11.71 2.55
N ASP A 356 1.71 11.24 3.76
CA ASP A 356 2.90 11.58 4.52
C ASP A 356 3.69 10.32 4.85
N ILE A 357 4.99 10.47 5.08
CA ILE A 357 5.90 9.40 5.45
C ILE A 357 6.82 9.83 6.59
N TYR A 358 6.87 9.04 7.65
CA TYR A 358 7.90 9.19 8.68
C TYR A 358 9.16 8.45 8.23
N SER A 359 10.27 9.18 8.11
CA SER A 359 11.57 8.59 7.78
C SER A 359 12.42 8.33 9.03
N MET A 360 12.44 7.06 9.43
CA MET A 360 13.33 6.60 10.50
C MET A 360 14.80 6.69 10.09
N THR A 361 15.11 6.51 8.80
CA THR A 361 16.46 6.69 8.27
C THR A 361 16.97 8.10 8.54
N ASN A 362 16.18 9.13 8.21
CA ASN A 362 16.57 10.51 8.47
C ASN A 362 16.70 10.80 9.97
N ALA A 363 15.74 10.34 10.80
CA ALA A 363 15.80 10.50 12.25
C ALA A 363 17.10 9.90 12.84
N HIS A 364 17.47 8.69 12.44
CA HIS A 364 18.74 8.08 12.86
C HIS A 364 19.98 8.80 12.33
N MET A 365 19.93 9.27 11.09
CA MET A 365 21.05 10.05 10.54
C MET A 365 21.26 11.36 11.33
N TYR A 366 20.20 11.99 11.83
CA TYR A 366 20.29 13.14 12.74
C TYR A 366 20.83 12.72 14.10
N SER A 367 20.29 11.65 14.70
CA SER A 367 20.76 11.13 16.01
C SER A 367 22.25 10.81 16.00
N PHE A 368 22.77 10.25 14.91
CA PHE A 368 24.20 9.92 14.79
C PHE A 368 25.06 11.02 14.13
N GLY A 369 24.49 12.19 13.84
CA GLY A 369 25.19 13.30 13.20
C GLY A 369 25.70 12.99 11.79
N ARG A 370 25.03 12.09 11.05
CA ARG A 370 25.43 11.67 9.69
C ARG A 370 24.65 12.37 8.59
N HIS A 371 23.59 13.08 8.92
CA HIS A 371 22.83 13.89 7.97
C HIS A 371 23.52 15.23 7.74
N ALA A 372 23.54 15.75 6.49
CA ALA A 372 24.12 17.06 6.17
C ALA A 372 23.46 18.20 6.96
N GLY A 373 22.17 18.11 7.27
CA GLY A 373 21.43 19.04 8.12
C GLY A 373 21.98 19.17 9.55
N THR A 374 22.86 18.25 10.00
CA THR A 374 23.51 18.31 11.32
C THR A 374 24.87 19.01 11.29
N LEU A 375 25.30 19.55 10.13
CA LEU A 375 26.57 20.32 10.03
C LEU A 375 26.51 21.68 10.72
N PRO A 376 25.39 22.45 10.66
CA PRO A 376 25.32 23.75 11.31
C PRO A 376 25.56 23.65 12.82
N GLY A 377 26.34 24.57 13.35
CA GLY A 377 26.58 24.68 14.79
C GLY A 377 27.53 23.66 15.42
N ARG A 378 28.15 22.75 14.63
CA ARG A 378 29.16 21.80 15.17
C ARG A 378 30.33 22.50 15.83
N GLU A 379 30.69 23.67 15.30
CA GLU A 379 31.63 24.58 15.93
C GLU A 379 30.86 25.80 16.47
N GLY A 380 30.73 25.94 17.78
CA GLY A 380 30.11 27.09 18.44
C GLY A 380 28.66 26.94 18.89
N GLY A 381 28.07 25.74 18.73
CA GLY A 381 26.73 25.41 19.20
C GLY A 381 25.61 25.83 18.25
N VAL A 382 24.43 25.24 18.45
CA VAL A 382 23.18 25.50 17.69
C VAL A 382 22.27 26.41 18.51
N LEU A 383 21.81 27.49 17.92
CA LEU A 383 20.77 28.34 18.49
C LEU A 383 19.43 27.97 17.86
N GLY A 384 18.57 27.28 18.61
CA GLY A 384 17.22 26.95 18.18
C GLY A 384 16.33 28.20 18.10
N GLN A 385 15.55 28.31 17.03
CA GLN A 385 14.63 29.43 16.82
C GLN A 385 13.30 29.19 17.53
N GLY A 386 12.94 30.06 18.49
CA GLY A 386 11.71 29.97 19.26
C GLY A 386 11.87 30.66 20.62
N VAL A 387 11.14 30.14 21.62
CA VAL A 387 11.09 30.74 22.97
C VAL A 387 11.60 29.78 24.04
N LYS A 388 12.02 30.32 25.17
CA LYS A 388 12.38 29.52 26.35
C LYS A 388 11.16 28.80 26.96
N ALA A 389 11.41 28.00 27.98
CA ALA A 389 10.37 27.20 28.65
C ALA A 389 9.25 28.07 29.30
N ASP A 390 9.45 29.36 29.48
CA ASP A 390 8.44 30.32 29.94
C ASP A 390 7.38 30.65 28.86
N GLY A 391 7.62 30.24 27.61
CA GLY A 391 6.73 30.47 26.47
C GLY A 391 6.68 31.89 25.91
N VAL A 392 7.53 32.78 26.38
CA VAL A 392 7.50 34.22 26.01
C VAL A 392 8.89 34.77 25.64
N THR A 393 9.93 34.45 26.42
CA THR A 393 11.27 34.96 26.20
C THR A 393 11.94 34.29 25.00
N PRO A 394 12.45 35.03 24.01
CA PRO A 394 13.19 34.44 22.90
C PRO A 394 14.35 33.56 23.39
N ASN A 395 14.55 32.41 22.74
CA ASN A 395 15.68 31.55 23.07
C ASN A 395 17.00 32.21 22.65
N ASP A 396 17.90 32.36 23.59
CA ASP A 396 19.26 32.92 23.42
C ASP A 396 20.36 31.93 23.81
N VAL A 397 19.96 30.68 24.15
CA VAL A 397 20.86 29.63 24.62
C VAL A 397 21.33 28.78 23.44
N LYS A 398 22.65 28.73 23.23
CA LYS A 398 23.30 27.84 22.27
C LYS A 398 23.51 26.47 22.89
N ALA A 399 22.87 25.46 22.32
CA ALA A 399 23.07 24.08 22.72
C ALA A 399 24.30 23.44 22.03
N ASP A 400 24.91 22.47 22.68
CA ASP A 400 25.86 21.56 22.03
C ASP A 400 25.20 20.87 20.82
N ALA A 401 25.88 20.90 19.67
CA ALA A 401 25.28 20.43 18.43
C ALA A 401 24.87 18.94 18.48
N MET A 402 25.69 18.09 19.12
CA MET A 402 25.35 16.67 19.25
C MET A 402 24.07 16.48 20.07
N LYS A 403 23.99 17.15 21.24
CA LYS A 403 22.80 17.07 22.10
C LYS A 403 21.56 17.64 21.42
N TYR A 404 21.72 18.75 20.69
CA TYR A 404 20.63 19.39 19.96
C TYR A 404 20.01 18.45 18.91
N TYR A 405 20.85 17.88 18.03
CA TYR A 405 20.37 17.00 16.97
C TYR A 405 19.89 15.66 17.48
N MET A 406 20.45 15.14 18.58
CA MET A 406 19.90 13.97 19.27
C MET A 406 18.53 14.26 19.89
N ALA A 407 18.33 15.43 20.49
CA ALA A 407 17.02 15.84 21.03
C ALA A 407 15.99 16.02 19.91
N MET A 408 16.39 16.63 18.79
CA MET A 408 15.58 16.77 17.58
C MET A 408 15.18 15.41 17.01
N ALA A 409 16.10 14.45 16.92
CA ALA A 409 15.80 13.09 16.48
C ALA A 409 14.72 12.39 17.34
N GLY A 410 14.59 12.78 18.60
CA GLY A 410 13.54 12.34 19.51
C GLY A 410 12.17 12.99 19.27
N ILE A 411 12.03 13.85 18.27
CA ILE A 411 10.77 14.52 17.90
C ILE A 411 10.34 14.03 16.52
N THR A 412 9.34 13.19 16.49
CA THR A 412 8.84 12.52 15.27
C THR A 412 8.37 13.51 14.21
N GLU A 413 7.78 14.64 14.66
CA GLU A 413 7.25 15.71 13.80
C GLU A 413 8.28 16.21 12.78
N GLU A 414 9.57 16.28 13.16
CA GLU A 414 10.66 16.76 12.28
C GLU A 414 10.93 15.86 11.07
N PHE A 415 10.55 14.58 11.17
CA PHE A 415 10.88 13.55 10.18
C PHE A 415 9.65 12.98 9.47
N VAL A 416 8.52 13.65 9.59
CA VAL A 416 7.32 13.38 8.78
C VAL A 416 7.34 14.34 7.59
N TYR A 417 7.40 13.77 6.39
CA TYR A 417 7.52 14.49 5.12
C TYR A 417 6.32 14.21 4.23
N ASP A 418 6.00 15.15 3.34
CA ASP A 418 5.07 14.89 2.23
C ASP A 418 5.67 13.80 1.32
N ALA A 419 4.94 12.69 1.15
CA ALA A 419 5.37 11.56 0.34
C ALA A 419 5.00 11.69 -1.14
N SER A 420 4.58 12.87 -1.58
CA SER A 420 4.28 13.15 -2.97
C SER A 420 5.50 12.98 -3.85
N PHE A 421 5.30 12.41 -5.03
CA PHE A 421 6.35 12.32 -6.04
C PHE A 421 5.80 12.37 -7.46
N VAL A 422 6.67 12.75 -8.39
CA VAL A 422 6.48 12.62 -9.83
C VAL A 422 7.73 11.97 -10.43
N LYS A 423 7.59 10.82 -11.09
CA LYS A 423 8.72 10.02 -11.60
C LYS A 423 8.58 9.71 -13.09
N LEU A 424 9.70 9.79 -13.82
CA LEU A 424 9.82 9.17 -15.14
C LEU A 424 10.06 7.68 -14.96
N ARG A 425 8.96 6.91 -14.99
CA ARG A 425 8.98 5.46 -14.73
C ARG A 425 9.63 4.66 -15.82
N GLU A 426 9.29 4.98 -17.06
CA GLU A 426 9.82 4.28 -18.22
C GLU A 426 10.05 5.26 -19.37
N LEU A 427 11.14 5.06 -20.06
CA LEU A 427 11.43 5.67 -21.35
C LEU A 427 11.94 4.56 -22.27
N SER A 428 11.29 4.39 -23.43
CA SER A 428 11.67 3.39 -24.41
C SER A 428 11.84 4.03 -25.79
N PHE A 429 12.92 3.65 -26.46
CA PHE A 429 13.16 4.01 -27.84
C PHE A 429 13.47 2.75 -28.63
N GLY A 430 12.69 2.48 -29.68
CA GLY A 430 12.80 1.27 -30.46
C GLY A 430 12.64 1.49 -31.95
N TYR A 431 13.00 0.47 -32.72
CA TYR A 431 12.83 0.40 -34.15
C TYR A 431 12.28 -0.95 -34.58
N SER A 432 11.20 -0.91 -35.37
CA SER A 432 10.63 -2.09 -36.02
C SER A 432 11.12 -2.16 -37.46
N PHE A 433 11.83 -3.21 -37.80
CA PHE A 433 12.45 -3.37 -39.10
C PHE A 433 11.39 -3.67 -40.16
N PRO A 434 11.50 -3.03 -41.35
CA PRO A 434 10.59 -3.31 -42.46
C PRO A 434 10.62 -4.78 -42.86
N GLN A 435 9.47 -5.36 -43.13
CA GLN A 435 9.33 -6.79 -43.49
C GLN A 435 10.20 -7.19 -44.69
N LYS A 436 10.39 -6.28 -45.68
CA LYS A 436 11.24 -6.53 -46.85
C LYS A 436 12.71 -6.83 -46.52
N TRP A 437 13.20 -6.37 -45.34
CA TRP A 437 14.57 -6.61 -44.91
C TRP A 437 14.73 -7.95 -44.21
N ILE A 438 13.72 -8.31 -43.38
CA ILE A 438 13.77 -9.45 -42.51
C ILE A 438 13.23 -10.74 -43.13
N LYS A 439 12.42 -10.65 -44.18
CA LYS A 439 11.84 -11.81 -44.89
C LYS A 439 12.91 -12.77 -45.43
N LYS A 440 14.06 -12.22 -45.87
CA LYS A 440 15.19 -13.03 -46.36
C LYS A 440 15.85 -13.87 -45.26
N LEU A 441 15.63 -13.49 -43.98
CA LEU A 441 16.14 -14.20 -42.80
C LEU A 441 15.09 -15.15 -42.20
N GLY A 442 13.98 -15.39 -42.89
CA GLY A 442 12.88 -16.25 -42.46
C GLY A 442 12.04 -15.64 -41.32
N MET A 443 12.19 -14.34 -41.05
CA MET A 443 11.47 -13.65 -39.98
C MET A 443 10.22 -12.95 -40.51
N SER A 444 9.12 -13.02 -39.73
CA SER A 444 7.89 -12.27 -40.01
C SER A 444 7.84 -10.89 -39.33
N ALA A 445 8.49 -10.73 -38.17
CA ALA A 445 8.69 -9.47 -37.50
C ALA A 445 10.02 -9.43 -36.73
N LEU A 446 10.64 -8.25 -36.69
CA LEU A 446 11.85 -7.96 -35.90
C LEU A 446 11.75 -6.55 -35.36
N SER A 447 11.90 -6.38 -34.04
CA SER A 447 12.06 -5.07 -33.42
C SER A 447 13.11 -5.10 -32.33
N LEU A 448 13.80 -3.98 -32.16
CA LEU A 448 14.80 -3.77 -31.13
C LEU A 448 14.44 -2.47 -30.40
N ALA A 449 14.46 -2.47 -29.09
CA ALA A 449 14.27 -1.29 -28.27
C ALA A 449 15.25 -1.24 -27.10
N ILE A 450 15.63 -0.02 -26.72
CA ILE A 450 16.31 0.29 -25.47
C ILE A 450 15.23 0.79 -24.50
N VAL A 451 15.23 0.23 -23.29
CA VAL A 451 14.24 0.56 -22.27
C VAL A 451 14.98 0.97 -21.00
N GLY A 452 14.71 2.16 -20.53
CA GLY A 452 15.18 2.65 -19.25
C GLY A 452 14.01 2.74 -18.26
N ARG A 453 14.22 2.31 -17.00
CA ARG A 453 13.21 2.37 -15.94
C ARG A 453 13.73 3.11 -14.72
N ASN A 454 12.80 3.81 -14.01
CA ASN A 454 13.09 4.64 -12.84
C ASN A 454 14.23 5.65 -13.11
N LEU A 455 14.17 6.32 -14.27
CA LEU A 455 15.30 7.12 -14.78
C LEU A 455 15.45 8.42 -14.01
N TRP A 456 14.34 9.01 -13.57
CA TRP A 456 14.38 10.35 -12.99
C TRP A 456 13.22 10.57 -12.01
N ASN A 457 13.54 11.05 -10.80
CA ASN A 457 12.59 11.70 -9.90
C ASN A 457 12.47 13.15 -10.36
N ILE A 458 11.34 13.48 -10.99
CA ILE A 458 11.06 14.85 -11.47
C ILE A 458 10.79 15.76 -10.27
N TYR A 459 10.06 15.21 -9.28
CA TYR A 459 9.71 15.86 -8.03
C TYR A 459 9.62 14.83 -6.90
N ASP A 460 10.19 15.13 -5.75
CA ASP A 460 9.95 14.48 -4.45
C ASP A 460 10.32 15.45 -3.34
N ASP A 461 9.68 15.31 -2.17
CA ASP A 461 9.93 16.14 -0.96
C ASP A 461 10.61 15.37 0.18
N VAL A 462 10.84 14.06 0.02
CA VAL A 462 11.46 13.25 1.08
C VAL A 462 12.99 13.32 0.94
N PRO A 463 13.71 13.94 1.89
CA PRO A 463 15.16 14.05 1.78
C PRO A 463 15.84 12.67 1.83
N LEU A 464 16.77 12.41 0.91
CA LEU A 464 17.72 11.28 0.90
C LEU A 464 17.14 9.88 0.77
N VAL A 465 15.83 9.68 0.91
CA VAL A 465 15.18 8.39 0.79
C VAL A 465 14.12 8.40 -0.31
N ASP A 466 13.82 7.23 -0.87
CA ASP A 466 12.77 7.12 -1.87
C ASP A 466 11.40 7.16 -1.18
N PRO A 467 10.47 8.06 -1.55
CA PRO A 467 9.13 8.11 -0.95
C PRO A 467 8.31 6.81 -1.12
N GLU A 468 8.75 5.90 -1.98
CA GLU A 468 8.14 4.58 -2.14
C GLU A 468 8.82 3.47 -1.33
N ALA A 469 9.93 3.76 -0.63
CA ALA A 469 10.64 2.79 0.23
C ALA A 469 9.91 2.57 1.56
N MET A 470 8.62 2.25 1.50
CA MET A 470 7.78 2.00 2.68
C MET A 470 8.14 0.68 3.36
N LEU A 471 7.93 0.59 4.67
CA LEU A 471 8.18 -0.61 5.47
C LEU A 471 7.44 -1.84 4.93
N ASN A 472 6.18 -1.67 4.54
CA ASN A 472 5.36 -2.68 3.87
C ASN A 472 4.20 -2.00 3.12
N ILE A 473 3.46 -2.78 2.33
CA ILE A 473 2.27 -2.33 1.58
C ILE A 473 0.96 -2.49 2.38
N GLY A 474 1.05 -2.91 3.64
CA GLY A 474 -0.08 -3.06 4.55
C GLY A 474 -0.18 -1.88 5.53
N ASN A 475 -0.35 -2.18 6.82
CA ASN A 475 -0.54 -1.19 7.88
C ASN A 475 0.69 -0.29 8.14
N GLY A 476 1.87 -0.70 7.70
CA GLY A 476 3.11 0.09 7.81
C GLY A 476 3.35 1.06 6.64
N GLN A 477 2.38 1.30 5.79
CA GLN A 477 2.42 2.44 4.86
C GLN A 477 2.56 3.73 5.66
N GLY A 478 3.39 4.65 5.18
CA GLY A 478 3.71 5.86 5.92
C GLY A 478 4.94 5.76 6.83
N PHE A 479 5.61 4.59 6.90
CA PHE A 479 6.91 4.43 7.53
C PHE A 479 7.98 4.04 6.51
N GLU A 480 9.10 4.74 6.54
CA GLU A 480 10.34 4.34 5.90
C GLU A 480 11.35 3.96 7.00
N SER A 481 12.03 2.82 6.81
CA SER A 481 13.00 2.28 7.76
C SER A 481 14.10 1.55 7.00
N TYR A 482 15.17 2.24 6.66
CA TYR A 482 16.37 1.71 5.98
C TYR A 482 16.06 0.98 4.68
N GLY A 483 14.98 1.39 3.99
CA GLY A 483 14.59 0.84 2.71
C GLY A 483 15.64 1.12 1.64
N MET A 484 15.94 0.12 0.80
CA MET A 484 16.78 0.36 -0.37
C MET A 484 16.00 1.19 -1.40
N PRO A 485 16.58 2.26 -1.94
CA PRO A 485 15.91 3.04 -2.98
C PRO A 485 15.70 2.22 -4.25
N ALA A 486 14.68 2.59 -5.02
CA ALA A 486 14.43 1.97 -6.30
C ALA A 486 15.64 2.09 -7.24
N THR A 487 16.00 1.01 -7.92
CA THR A 487 17.12 0.99 -8.84
C THR A 487 16.76 1.55 -10.20
N ARG A 488 17.67 2.29 -10.83
CA ARG A 488 17.61 2.58 -12.27
C ARG A 488 18.01 1.34 -13.05
N SER A 489 17.26 1.02 -14.09
CA SER A 489 17.63 -0.08 -14.98
C SER A 489 17.63 0.36 -16.44
N ILE A 490 18.59 -0.14 -17.22
CA ILE A 490 18.63 0.02 -18.66
C ILE A 490 18.75 -1.38 -19.25
N GLY A 491 17.88 -1.68 -20.18
CA GLY A 491 17.82 -2.97 -20.84
C GLY A 491 17.54 -2.86 -22.34
N PHE A 492 17.67 -3.99 -23.00
CA PHE A 492 17.34 -4.14 -24.41
C PHE A 492 16.17 -5.12 -24.55
N ASN A 493 15.22 -4.77 -25.42
CA ASN A 493 14.13 -5.66 -25.78
C ASN A 493 14.27 -6.02 -27.27
N LEU A 494 14.49 -7.30 -27.54
CA LEU A 494 14.56 -7.85 -28.88
C LEU A 494 13.36 -8.78 -29.09
N ASN A 495 12.47 -8.38 -30.01
CA ASN A 495 11.37 -9.23 -30.45
C ASN A 495 11.65 -9.80 -31.85
N VAL A 496 11.65 -11.12 -31.95
CA VAL A 496 11.80 -11.84 -33.22
C VAL A 496 10.60 -12.75 -33.37
N LYS A 497 9.95 -12.68 -34.53
CA LYS A 497 8.84 -13.56 -34.89
C LYS A 497 9.17 -14.21 -36.22
N PHE A 498 9.10 -15.53 -36.28
CA PHE A 498 9.33 -16.36 -37.47
C PHE A 498 8.03 -16.67 -38.20
#